data_a06c2005bc4aa0df793fc05040874e16
#
_entry.id   a06c2005bc4aa0df793fc05040874e16
#
_cell.length_a   1.000
_cell.length_b   1.000
_cell.length_c   1.000
_cell.angle_alpha   90.00
_cell.angle_beta   90.00
_cell.angle_gamma   90.00
#
_symmetry.space_group_name_H-M   'P 1'
#
loop_
_entity.id
_entity.type
_entity.pdbx_description
1 polymer ?
#
loop_
_entity_poly.entity_id
_entity_poly.type
_entity_poly.pdbx_seq_one_letter_code
_entity_poly.pdbx_strand_id
1 'polypeptide(L)'
;MQTVLPLTPEWQQQLEQFSPTQLAWLSGYCWAKSQDSNAVAAATGVAPNAIATAVEATAAAPARKITVLSVSQTGNARRVAEQLLVQLQEAQLDAQIIAAGDYKAKNIASEDIVLMVTSTQGEGEAPEEGVSLHKFLHGKKAPQLNGVSFAVLGLGDSSYPNFAKQAKILMLC
;
A
#
# COMPACT_ATOMS: atom_id res chain seq x y z
N MET A 1 -2.95 -0.18 -34.08
CA MET A 1 -3.78 -1.40 -34.16
C MET A 1 -4.06 -1.82 -32.73
N GLN A 2 -5.29 -1.66 -32.26
CA GLN A 2 -5.70 -2.13 -30.92
C GLN A 2 -5.84 -3.65 -31.00
N THR A 3 -5.05 -4.35 -30.20
CA THR A 3 -5.18 -5.81 -30.03
C THR A 3 -6.40 -6.05 -29.15
N VAL A 4 -7.55 -6.30 -29.77
CA VAL A 4 -8.76 -6.73 -29.07
C VAL A 4 -8.52 -8.17 -28.65
N LEU A 5 -8.40 -8.42 -27.34
CA LEU A 5 -8.42 -9.76 -26.79
C LEU A 5 -9.79 -10.37 -27.11
N PRO A 6 -9.86 -11.55 -27.72
CA PRO A 6 -11.14 -12.17 -28.09
C PRO A 6 -11.80 -12.73 -26.81
N LEU A 7 -12.61 -11.91 -26.14
CA LEU A 7 -13.58 -12.41 -25.18
C LEU A 7 -14.70 -13.10 -25.96
N THR A 8 -14.96 -14.36 -25.64
CA THR A 8 -16.11 -15.05 -26.23
C THR A 8 -17.42 -14.37 -25.79
N PRO A 9 -18.47 -14.39 -26.61
CA PRO A 9 -19.76 -13.80 -26.26
C PRO A 9 -20.30 -14.28 -24.91
N GLU A 10 -20.03 -15.53 -24.54
CA GLU A 10 -20.43 -16.12 -23.25
C GLU A 10 -19.76 -15.41 -22.06
N TRP A 11 -18.45 -15.08 -22.16
CA TRP A 11 -17.75 -14.34 -21.14
C TRP A 11 -18.24 -12.90 -21.03
N GLN A 12 -18.58 -12.25 -22.14
CA GLN A 12 -19.13 -10.90 -22.13
C GLN A 12 -20.48 -10.88 -21.38
N GLN A 13 -21.36 -11.84 -21.68
CA GLN A 13 -22.64 -11.95 -21.01
C GLN A 13 -22.53 -12.26 -19.51
N GLN A 14 -21.52 -13.04 -19.09
CA GLN A 14 -21.25 -13.27 -17.67
C GLN A 14 -20.73 -12.00 -16.98
N LEU A 15 -19.85 -11.25 -17.61
CA LEU A 15 -19.29 -10.02 -17.03
C LEU A 15 -20.33 -8.92 -16.85
N GLU A 16 -21.37 -8.86 -17.72
CA GLU A 16 -22.49 -7.93 -17.61
C GLU A 16 -23.36 -8.17 -16.35
N GLN A 17 -23.29 -9.36 -15.76
CA GLN A 17 -24.03 -9.71 -14.53
C GLN A 17 -23.31 -9.21 -13.26
N PHE A 18 -22.03 -8.81 -13.35
CA PHE A 18 -21.28 -8.32 -12.21
C PHE A 18 -21.51 -6.83 -11.95
N SER A 19 -21.63 -6.46 -10.66
CA SER A 19 -21.65 -5.07 -10.28
C SER A 19 -20.28 -4.39 -10.56
N PRO A 20 -20.22 -3.05 -10.68
CA PRO A 20 -18.96 -2.33 -10.88
C PRO A 20 -17.90 -2.67 -9.82
N THR A 21 -18.30 -2.86 -8.58
CA THR A 21 -17.41 -3.26 -7.46
C THR A 21 -16.84 -4.66 -7.66
N GLN A 22 -17.65 -5.61 -8.12
CA GLN A 22 -17.21 -6.97 -8.42
C GLN A 22 -16.26 -7.00 -9.62
N LEU A 23 -16.53 -6.19 -10.64
CA LEU A 23 -15.62 -6.06 -11.80
C LEU A 23 -14.27 -5.46 -11.40
N ALA A 24 -14.25 -4.45 -10.54
CA ALA A 24 -13.03 -3.87 -10.02
C ALA A 24 -12.21 -4.90 -9.20
N TRP A 25 -12.88 -5.68 -8.35
CA TRP A 25 -12.24 -6.77 -7.60
C TRP A 25 -11.68 -7.84 -8.53
N LEU A 26 -12.47 -8.26 -9.52
CA LEU A 26 -12.06 -9.29 -10.49
C LEU A 26 -10.86 -8.84 -11.33
N SER A 27 -10.79 -7.56 -11.71
CA SER A 27 -9.65 -7.02 -12.46
C SER A 27 -8.35 -7.10 -11.64
N GLY A 28 -8.41 -6.76 -10.35
CA GLY A 28 -7.27 -6.88 -9.43
C GLY A 28 -6.85 -8.34 -9.22
N TYR A 29 -7.81 -9.25 -9.06
CA TYR A 29 -7.56 -10.68 -8.93
C TYR A 29 -6.90 -11.26 -10.19
N CYS A 30 -7.42 -10.94 -11.38
CA CYS A 30 -6.85 -11.39 -12.65
C CYS A 30 -5.44 -10.84 -12.87
N TRP A 31 -5.21 -9.58 -12.49
CA TRP A 31 -3.89 -8.96 -12.56
C TRP A 31 -2.89 -9.68 -11.63
N ALA A 32 -3.25 -9.94 -10.37
CA ALA A 32 -2.41 -10.67 -9.42
C ALA A 32 -2.09 -12.09 -9.94
N LYS A 33 -3.08 -12.80 -10.48
CA LYS A 33 -2.89 -14.13 -11.08
C LYS A 33 -2.01 -14.11 -12.33
N SER A 34 -2.05 -13.04 -13.12
CA SER A 34 -1.18 -12.91 -14.28
C SER A 34 0.29 -12.73 -13.92
N GLN A 35 0.59 -12.22 -12.73
CA GLN A 35 1.96 -12.10 -12.22
C GLN A 35 2.54 -13.44 -11.75
N ASP A 36 1.70 -14.34 -11.23
CA ASP A 36 2.10 -15.68 -10.79
C ASP A 36 2.42 -16.63 -11.96
N SER A 37 2.06 -16.28 -13.17
CA SER A 37 2.19 -17.17 -14.33
C SER A 37 3.28 -16.65 -15.28
N ASN A 38 4.36 -17.38 -15.41
CA ASN A 38 5.31 -17.29 -16.54
C ASN A 38 4.62 -17.52 -17.91
N ALA A 39 3.30 -17.62 -17.92
CA ALA A 39 2.46 -17.94 -19.07
C ALA A 39 2.10 -16.75 -19.98
N VAL A 40 2.36 -15.51 -19.53
CA VAL A 40 2.03 -14.30 -20.33
C VAL A 40 2.93 -14.18 -21.57
N ALA A 41 4.14 -14.74 -21.52
CA ALA A 41 5.07 -14.73 -22.66
C ALA A 41 4.58 -15.58 -23.85
N ALA A 42 3.72 -16.57 -23.62
CA ALA A 42 3.27 -17.50 -24.65
C ALA A 42 1.98 -17.05 -25.39
N ALA A 43 1.16 -16.16 -24.75
CA ALA A 43 -0.16 -15.81 -25.27
C ALA A 43 -0.19 -14.54 -26.14
N THR A 44 0.81 -13.66 -26.02
CA THR A 44 0.77 -12.35 -26.70
C THR A 44 1.73 -12.21 -27.89
N GLY A 45 2.62 -13.17 -28.11
CA GLY A 45 3.59 -13.10 -29.23
C GLY A 45 4.51 -11.86 -29.19
N VAL A 46 4.50 -11.11 -28.11
CA VAL A 46 5.38 -9.96 -27.91
C VAL A 46 6.61 -10.45 -27.17
N ALA A 47 7.76 -10.35 -27.81
CA ALA A 47 9.03 -10.72 -27.22
C ALA A 47 9.22 -9.98 -25.87
N PRO A 48 9.74 -10.65 -24.81
CA PRO A 48 9.90 -10.07 -23.48
C PRO A 48 10.78 -8.80 -23.43
N ASN A 49 11.47 -8.51 -24.52
CA ASN A 49 12.36 -7.34 -24.63
C ASN A 49 11.63 -6.00 -24.92
N ALA A 50 10.35 -6.03 -25.34
CA ALA A 50 9.62 -4.80 -25.69
C ALA A 50 8.97 -4.10 -24.48
N ILE A 51 8.81 -4.82 -23.36
CA ILE A 51 8.25 -4.25 -22.13
C ILE A 51 9.38 -3.71 -21.23
N ALA A 52 10.57 -4.33 -21.28
CA ALA A 52 11.73 -3.84 -20.54
C ALA A 52 12.22 -2.46 -21.04
N THR A 53 12.10 -2.17 -22.35
CA THR A 53 12.52 -0.89 -22.94
C THR A 53 11.54 0.27 -22.72
N ALA A 54 10.28 -0.01 -22.34
CA ALA A 54 9.33 1.07 -22.03
C ALA A 54 9.45 1.59 -20.58
N VAL A 55 10.15 0.88 -19.70
CA VAL A 55 10.42 1.30 -18.31
C VAL A 55 11.73 2.08 -18.19
N GLU A 56 12.63 1.99 -19.18
CA GLU A 56 13.92 2.71 -19.16
C GLU A 56 13.87 4.18 -19.60
N ALA A 57 12.70 4.69 -20.02
CA ALA A 57 12.57 6.07 -20.53
C ALA A 57 11.91 7.04 -19.53
N THR A 58 11.58 6.65 -18.32
CA THR A 58 11.36 7.62 -17.25
C THR A 58 12.71 7.94 -16.64
N ALA A 59 13.23 9.14 -16.97
CA ALA A 59 14.38 9.74 -16.32
C ALA A 59 14.37 9.39 -14.83
N ALA A 60 15.49 8.89 -14.33
CA ALA A 60 15.66 8.50 -12.95
C ALA A 60 15.16 9.62 -12.04
N ALA A 61 13.89 9.52 -11.61
CA ALA A 61 13.39 10.33 -10.52
C ALA A 61 14.34 10.10 -9.34
N PRO A 62 14.74 11.13 -8.59
CA PRO A 62 15.63 10.96 -7.45
C PRO A 62 15.08 9.83 -6.58
N ALA A 63 15.93 8.89 -6.21
CA ALA A 63 15.56 7.73 -5.43
C ALA A 63 14.87 8.22 -4.15
N ARG A 64 13.52 8.08 -4.09
CA ARG A 64 12.72 8.53 -2.96
C ARG A 64 12.87 7.52 -1.83
N LYS A 65 13.16 8.00 -0.65
CA LYS A 65 13.29 7.16 0.53
C LYS A 65 11.92 6.77 1.07
N ILE A 66 11.75 5.49 1.39
CA ILE A 66 10.51 4.95 1.96
C ILE A 66 10.75 4.69 3.44
N THR A 67 9.95 5.34 4.29
CA THR A 67 9.95 5.08 5.73
C THR A 67 8.69 4.33 6.11
N VAL A 68 8.85 3.08 6.54
CA VAL A 68 7.77 2.22 7.04
C VAL A 68 7.66 2.44 8.54
N LEU A 69 6.53 2.96 9.00
CA LEU A 69 6.23 3.16 10.42
C LEU A 69 5.34 2.02 10.93
N SER A 70 5.81 1.25 11.91
CA SER A 70 4.98 0.26 12.58
C SER A 70 4.34 0.85 13.83
N VAL A 71 3.02 0.70 13.96
CA VAL A 71 2.24 1.15 15.12
C VAL A 71 1.52 -0.06 15.70
N SER A 72 2.15 -0.75 16.62
CA SER A 72 1.71 -2.07 17.09
C SER A 72 1.56 -2.11 18.61
N GLN A 73 0.53 -2.81 19.12
CA GLN A 73 0.38 -3.12 20.53
C GLN A 73 0.93 -4.50 20.88
N THR A 74 0.67 -5.49 20.02
CA THR A 74 0.97 -6.90 20.27
C THR A 74 2.04 -7.47 19.33
N GLY A 75 2.66 -6.62 18.50
CA GLY A 75 3.66 -7.03 17.51
C GLY A 75 3.10 -7.43 16.14
N ASN A 76 1.78 -7.58 15.98
CA ASN A 76 1.20 -8.00 14.69
C ASN A 76 1.44 -6.97 13.57
N ALA A 77 1.21 -5.68 13.84
CA ALA A 77 1.46 -4.64 12.84
C ALA A 77 2.96 -4.52 12.52
N ARG A 78 3.83 -4.73 13.51
CA ARG A 78 5.29 -4.75 13.30
C ARG A 78 5.69 -5.87 12.36
N ARG A 79 5.20 -7.10 12.57
CA ARG A 79 5.49 -8.24 11.70
C ARG A 79 5.06 -8.00 10.26
N VAL A 80 3.89 -7.40 10.05
CA VAL A 80 3.42 -7.05 8.70
C VAL A 80 4.29 -5.95 8.08
N ALA A 81 4.71 -4.96 8.87
CA ALA A 81 5.62 -3.92 8.42
C ALA A 81 7.00 -4.46 8.03
N GLU A 82 7.52 -5.45 8.78
CA GLU A 82 8.77 -6.15 8.45
C GLU A 82 8.66 -6.94 7.14
N GLN A 83 7.53 -7.63 6.92
CA GLN A 83 7.27 -8.31 5.64
C GLN A 83 7.20 -7.33 4.47
N LEU A 84 6.55 -6.18 4.66
CA LEU A 84 6.50 -5.12 3.66
C LEU A 84 7.90 -4.59 3.35
N LEU A 85 8.74 -4.38 4.38
CA LEU A 85 10.13 -3.93 4.19
C LEU A 85 10.92 -4.91 3.31
N VAL A 86 10.81 -6.21 3.56
CA VAL A 86 11.49 -7.24 2.75
C VAL A 86 11.06 -7.12 1.28
N GLN A 87 9.76 -7.01 1.01
CA GLN A 87 9.25 -6.88 -0.36
C GLN A 87 9.74 -5.60 -1.06
N LEU A 88 9.81 -4.48 -0.32
CA LEU A 88 10.35 -3.22 -0.86
C LEU A 88 11.84 -3.34 -1.20
N GLN A 89 12.62 -4.00 -0.34
CA GLN A 89 14.05 -4.23 -0.58
C GLN A 89 14.31 -5.21 -1.72
N GLU A 90 13.50 -6.27 -1.85
CA GLU A 90 13.54 -7.17 -3.01
C GLU A 90 13.23 -6.44 -4.32
N ALA A 91 12.36 -5.43 -4.27
CA ALA A 91 12.06 -4.54 -5.39
C ALA A 91 13.15 -3.46 -5.61
N GLN A 92 14.30 -3.53 -4.92
CA GLN A 92 15.42 -2.58 -5.01
C GLN A 92 15.03 -1.13 -4.63
N LEU A 93 14.03 -0.95 -3.77
CA LEU A 93 13.64 0.34 -3.26
C LEU A 93 14.40 0.68 -1.97
N ASP A 94 14.78 1.96 -1.80
CA ASP A 94 15.43 2.43 -0.56
C ASP A 94 14.36 2.56 0.54
N ALA A 95 14.27 1.54 1.40
CA ALA A 95 13.26 1.44 2.44
C ALA A 95 13.88 1.14 3.81
N GLN A 96 13.32 1.77 4.84
CA GLN A 96 13.65 1.51 6.25
C GLN A 96 12.39 1.32 7.07
N ILE A 97 12.49 0.60 8.19
CA ILE A 97 11.40 0.45 9.17
C ILE A 97 11.78 1.13 10.49
N ILE A 98 10.81 1.80 11.11
CA ILE A 98 10.96 2.43 12.42
C ILE A 98 9.68 2.18 13.22
N ALA A 99 9.80 1.78 14.48
CA ALA A 99 8.66 1.71 15.38
C ALA A 99 8.18 3.12 15.73
N ALA A 100 6.87 3.33 15.81
CA ALA A 100 6.31 4.66 16.09
C ALA A 100 6.76 5.25 17.42
N GLY A 101 7.06 4.40 18.41
CA GLY A 101 7.60 4.82 19.70
C GLY A 101 9.00 5.43 19.61
N ASP A 102 9.81 4.98 18.66
CA ASP A 102 11.18 5.45 18.44
C ASP A 102 11.25 6.58 17.40
N TYR A 103 10.15 6.79 16.67
CA TYR A 103 10.09 7.78 15.60
C TYR A 103 9.92 9.20 16.12
N LYS A 104 10.77 10.11 15.68
CA LYS A 104 10.65 11.53 15.99
C LYS A 104 9.58 12.16 15.10
N ALA A 105 8.37 12.33 15.60
CA ALA A 105 7.20 12.78 14.85
C ALA A 105 7.42 14.07 14.02
N LYS A 106 8.27 14.99 14.47
CA LYS A 106 8.62 16.22 13.75
C LYS A 106 9.35 15.98 12.42
N ASN A 107 9.97 14.81 12.25
CA ASN A 107 10.68 14.47 11.01
C ASN A 107 9.73 14.08 9.88
N ILE A 108 8.45 13.86 10.16
CA ILE A 108 7.48 13.38 9.17
C ILE A 108 7.35 14.30 7.95
N ALA A 109 7.52 15.60 8.15
CA ALA A 109 7.44 16.61 7.07
C ALA A 109 8.67 16.58 6.13
N SER A 110 9.76 15.90 6.53
CA SER A 110 10.99 15.75 5.74
C SER A 110 11.11 14.38 5.07
N GLU A 111 10.11 13.51 5.23
CA GLU A 111 10.06 12.22 4.57
C GLU A 111 9.57 12.36 3.12
N ASP A 112 10.05 11.50 2.22
CA ASP A 112 9.55 11.45 0.85
C ASP A 112 8.28 10.59 0.75
N ILE A 113 8.34 9.38 1.31
CA ILE A 113 7.24 8.41 1.33
C ILE A 113 7.14 7.81 2.73
N VAL A 114 5.94 7.86 3.31
CA VAL A 114 5.63 7.24 4.60
C VAL A 114 4.59 6.14 4.41
N LEU A 115 4.94 4.90 4.75
CA LEU A 115 4.01 3.78 4.79
C LEU A 115 3.76 3.42 6.25
N MET A 116 2.53 3.60 6.71
CA MET A 116 2.18 3.35 8.10
C MET A 116 1.38 2.04 8.22
N VAL A 117 1.86 1.11 9.05
CA VAL A 117 1.14 -0.12 9.38
C VAL A 117 0.68 -0.01 10.82
N THR A 118 -0.62 0.09 11.05
CA THR A 118 -1.19 0.32 12.37
C THR A 118 -2.24 -0.72 12.75
N SER A 119 -2.31 -1.04 14.03
CA SER A 119 -3.45 -1.76 14.62
C SER A 119 -4.37 -0.81 15.39
N THR A 120 -5.57 -1.28 15.70
CA THR A 120 -6.52 -0.60 16.60
C THR A 120 -6.58 -1.39 17.90
N GLN A 121 -6.54 -0.71 19.03
CA GLN A 121 -6.61 -1.31 20.37
C GLN A 121 -7.92 -0.94 21.06
N GLY A 122 -8.36 -1.80 21.99
CA GLY A 122 -9.52 -1.55 22.85
C GLY A 122 -10.76 -1.10 22.07
N GLU A 123 -11.39 -0.03 22.52
CA GLU A 123 -12.59 0.56 21.93
C GLU A 123 -12.26 1.52 20.75
N GLY A 124 -11.16 1.29 20.07
CA GLY A 124 -10.75 2.09 18.92
C GLY A 124 -9.61 3.05 19.19
N GLU A 125 -8.81 2.78 20.22
CA GLU A 125 -7.67 3.61 20.61
C GLU A 125 -6.42 3.31 19.80
N ALA A 126 -5.49 4.27 19.80
CA ALA A 126 -4.17 4.05 19.21
C ALA A 126 -3.34 3.10 20.08
N PRO A 127 -2.55 2.19 19.50
CA PRO A 127 -1.54 1.44 20.25
C PRO A 127 -0.63 2.37 21.05
N GLU A 128 -0.15 1.92 22.21
CA GLU A 128 0.67 2.74 23.12
C GLU A 128 1.84 3.42 22.42
N GLU A 129 2.58 2.69 21.61
CA GLU A 129 3.72 3.24 20.87
C GLU A 129 3.33 4.31 19.83
N GLY A 130 2.07 4.34 19.40
CA GLY A 130 1.54 5.31 18.44
C GLY A 130 0.92 6.56 19.04
N VAL A 131 0.65 6.59 20.35
CA VAL A 131 -0.07 7.69 21.01
C VAL A 131 0.62 9.03 20.82
N SER A 132 1.94 9.08 20.94
CA SER A 132 2.72 10.32 20.78
C SER A 132 2.66 10.85 19.35
N LEU A 133 2.81 9.98 18.36
CA LEU A 133 2.70 10.33 16.94
C LEU A 133 1.28 10.83 16.61
N HIS A 134 0.27 10.11 17.07
CA HIS A 134 -1.13 10.46 16.87
C HIS A 134 -1.45 11.84 17.46
N LYS A 135 -1.06 12.11 18.72
CA LYS A 135 -1.25 13.41 19.36
C LYS A 135 -0.53 14.55 18.62
N PHE A 136 0.65 14.26 18.08
CA PHE A 136 1.40 15.26 17.31
C PHE A 136 0.70 15.59 15.99
N LEU A 137 0.27 14.59 15.23
CA LEU A 137 -0.39 14.77 13.93
C LEU A 137 -1.75 15.49 14.05
N HIS A 138 -2.49 15.27 15.14
CA HIS A 138 -3.76 15.96 15.42
C HIS A 138 -3.58 17.25 16.23
N GLY A 139 -2.36 17.57 16.63
CA GLY A 139 -2.07 18.76 17.44
C GLY A 139 -1.98 20.03 16.63
N LYS A 140 -2.13 21.18 17.31
CA LYS A 140 -1.96 22.51 16.70
C LYS A 140 -0.56 22.77 16.10
N LYS A 141 0.42 21.91 16.42
CA LYS A 141 1.80 21.97 15.93
C LYS A 141 2.06 20.98 14.81
N ALA A 142 1.02 20.30 14.29
CA ALA A 142 1.16 19.40 13.17
C ALA A 142 1.70 20.16 11.95
N PRO A 143 2.76 19.66 11.30
CA PRO A 143 3.27 20.29 10.10
C PRO A 143 2.32 20.02 8.93
N GLN A 144 2.32 20.91 7.94
CA GLN A 144 1.72 20.56 6.66
C GLN A 144 2.62 19.57 5.94
N LEU A 145 2.04 18.47 5.48
CA LEU A 145 2.77 17.37 4.81
C LEU A 145 2.83 17.57 3.29
N ASN A 146 3.00 18.82 2.85
CA ASN A 146 3.11 19.15 1.43
C ASN A 146 4.36 18.47 0.84
N GLY A 147 4.13 17.60 -0.14
CA GLY A 147 5.22 16.85 -0.80
C GLY A 147 5.54 15.49 -0.19
N VAL A 148 4.98 15.13 0.96
CA VAL A 148 5.08 13.80 1.53
C VAL A 148 4.00 12.90 0.91
N SER A 149 4.40 11.79 0.30
CA SER A 149 3.44 10.77 -0.11
C SER A 149 3.22 9.79 1.04
N PHE A 150 1.97 9.44 1.34
CA PHE A 150 1.72 8.49 2.42
C PHE A 150 0.66 7.46 2.09
N ALA A 151 0.75 6.31 2.75
CA ALA A 151 -0.30 5.29 2.75
C ALA A 151 -0.41 4.69 4.16
N VAL A 152 -1.61 4.26 4.52
CA VAL A 152 -1.91 3.65 5.82
C VAL A 152 -2.55 2.29 5.62
N LEU A 153 -1.93 1.25 6.21
CA LEU A 153 -2.47 -0.10 6.31
C LEU A 153 -2.99 -0.31 7.73
N GLY A 154 -4.30 -0.44 7.88
CA GLY A 154 -4.95 -0.72 9.16
C GLY A 154 -5.20 -2.20 9.35
N LEU A 155 -4.67 -2.77 10.43
CA LEU A 155 -5.00 -4.12 10.89
C LEU A 155 -6.18 -4.06 11.87
N GLY A 156 -7.10 -5.01 11.74
CA GLY A 156 -8.24 -5.12 12.64
C GLY A 156 -9.15 -6.26 12.23
N ASP A 157 -10.07 -6.61 13.10
CA ASP A 157 -11.12 -7.58 12.85
C ASP A 157 -12.42 -6.84 12.50
N SER A 158 -12.99 -7.16 11.35
CA SER A 158 -14.21 -6.52 10.83
C SER A 158 -15.46 -6.81 11.68
N SER A 159 -15.42 -7.77 12.59
CA SER A 159 -16.49 -8.06 13.53
C SER A 159 -16.64 -7.01 14.65
N TYR A 160 -15.59 -6.19 14.86
CA TYR A 160 -15.60 -5.15 15.88
C TYR A 160 -16.14 -3.82 15.35
N PRO A 161 -16.96 -3.07 16.13
CA PRO A 161 -17.55 -1.79 15.72
C PRO A 161 -16.50 -0.74 15.31
N ASN A 162 -15.34 -0.77 15.95
CA ASN A 162 -14.24 0.16 15.72
C ASN A 162 -13.16 -0.40 14.75
N PHE A 163 -13.55 -1.24 13.81
CA PHE A 163 -12.66 -1.84 12.82
C PHE A 163 -11.79 -0.80 12.12
N ALA A 164 -10.47 -1.00 12.19
CA ALA A 164 -9.43 -0.17 11.57
C ALA A 164 -9.59 1.34 11.86
N LYS A 165 -10.20 1.72 12.98
CA LYS A 165 -10.50 3.12 13.33
C LYS A 165 -9.25 3.99 13.31
N GLN A 166 -8.12 3.50 13.83
CA GLN A 166 -6.87 4.27 13.85
C GLN A 166 -6.32 4.56 12.45
N ALA A 167 -6.39 3.59 11.53
CA ALA A 167 -5.99 3.83 10.15
C ALA A 167 -6.87 4.90 9.50
N LYS A 168 -8.18 4.86 9.71
CA LYS A 168 -9.13 5.86 9.19
C LYS A 168 -8.83 7.26 9.74
N ILE A 169 -8.51 7.36 11.02
CA ILE A 169 -8.17 8.65 11.65
C ILE A 169 -6.87 9.21 11.06
N LEU A 170 -5.84 8.38 10.93
CA LEU A 170 -4.54 8.80 10.38
C LEU A 170 -4.60 9.20 8.91
N MET A 171 -5.55 8.68 8.14
CA MET A 171 -5.78 9.11 6.75
C MET A 171 -6.43 10.49 6.63
N LEU A 172 -6.96 11.05 7.71
CA LEU A 172 -7.63 12.35 7.73
C LEU A 172 -6.71 13.49 8.21
N CYS A 173 -5.46 13.20 8.55
CA CYS A 173 -4.44 14.18 8.90
C CYS A 173 -3.76 14.72 7.66
#